data_aaaa06be77d8a8184ab968ed0b6b1d56
#
_entry.id   aaaa06be77d8a8184ab968ed0b6b1d56
#
_cell.length_a   1.000
_cell.length_b   1.000
_cell.length_c   1.000
_cell.angle_alpha   90.00
_cell.angle_beta   90.00
_cell.angle_gamma   90.00
#
_symmetry.space_group_name_H-M   'P 1'
#
loop_
_entity.id
_entity.type
_entity.pdbx_description
1 polymer ?
#
loop_
_entity_poly.entity_id
_entity_poly.type
_entity_poly.pdbx_seq_one_letter_code
_entity_poly.pdbx_strand_id
1 'polypeptide(L)'
;LTHGAKPAQSGKWFNAIHYDVDKDTGLIDYESVEKLAINNKPKLIIAGGSAYSRIIDFKKFREICDKVGAYLLVDMAHFSGLVAGGAYPNPTKYADVVTSTTHKVLRGPRGGIILTNSEDLIKKFNSAIFPGLQGGPLMHVIAAKAVCFNEALDDEFKIYTKNVIKNAQILSEKLIKNGFKIFSGGTDTHLMLVDLRDFNVTGKDAEASLVRANITCNKNGIPFDTQSPMITSGIRLGTPACTTRGFSSGEFTLIADLITKVIKGLSENGSNNSKIE
;
A
#
# COMPACT_ATOMS: atom_id res chain seq x y z
N LEU A 1 -2.05 0.46 7.27
CA LEU A 1 -0.87 1.07 7.90
C LEU A 1 -0.60 0.46 9.27
N THR A 2 0.65 0.53 9.73
CA THR A 2 1.03 0.12 11.10
C THR A 2 1.01 1.27 12.10
N HIS A 3 0.67 2.48 11.66
CA HIS A 3 0.49 3.63 12.53
C HIS A 3 -0.59 3.34 13.58
N GLY A 4 -0.28 3.56 14.85
CA GLY A 4 -1.20 3.31 15.96
C GLY A 4 -1.40 1.84 16.34
N ALA A 5 -0.80 0.87 15.65
CA ALA A 5 -0.87 -0.54 16.04
C ALA A 5 -0.20 -0.76 17.41
N LYS A 6 -0.80 -1.57 18.28
CA LYS A 6 -0.32 -1.80 19.65
C LYS A 6 1.19 -2.14 19.77
N PRO A 7 1.79 -2.98 18.90
CA PRO A 7 3.22 -3.27 18.99
C PRO A 7 4.11 -2.13 18.45
N ALA A 8 3.55 -1.21 17.63
CA ALA A 8 4.29 -0.09 17.06
C ALA A 8 4.50 1.02 18.08
N GLN A 9 5.59 1.80 17.93
CA GLN A 9 5.90 2.89 18.84
C GLN A 9 4.78 3.95 18.90
N SER A 10 4.17 4.26 17.75
CA SER A 10 3.03 5.17 17.66
C SER A 10 1.78 4.66 18.42
N GLY A 11 1.57 3.34 18.47
CA GLY A 11 0.48 2.76 19.26
C GLY A 11 0.76 2.70 20.76
N LYS A 12 2.03 2.80 21.16
CA LYS A 12 2.44 2.90 22.56
C LYS A 12 2.40 4.34 23.09
N TRP A 13 2.74 5.31 22.24
CA TRP A 13 2.84 6.72 22.64
C TRP A 13 1.53 7.47 22.56
N PHE A 14 0.62 7.06 21.68
CA PHE A 14 -0.60 7.79 21.37
C PHE A 14 -1.85 6.95 21.60
N ASN A 15 -2.95 7.60 21.95
CA ASN A 15 -4.26 6.98 21.94
C ASN A 15 -4.78 6.92 20.50
N ALA A 16 -4.54 5.80 19.82
CA ALA A 16 -4.90 5.59 18.44
C ALA A 16 -6.32 5.03 18.30
N ILE A 17 -7.12 5.67 17.46
CA ILE A 17 -8.45 5.21 17.06
C ILE A 17 -8.38 4.88 15.57
N HIS A 18 -8.84 3.70 15.20
CA HIS A 18 -8.78 3.24 13.82
C HIS A 18 -10.13 3.44 13.14
N TYR A 19 -10.08 3.81 11.88
CA TYR A 19 -11.21 3.75 10.96
C TYR A 19 -10.99 2.60 9.97
N ASP A 20 -12.09 2.04 9.49
CA ASP A 20 -12.08 0.93 8.55
C ASP A 20 -12.65 1.33 7.18
N VAL A 21 -12.69 0.37 6.29
CA VAL A 21 -13.43 0.45 5.03
C VAL A 21 -14.86 -0.05 5.24
N ASP A 22 -15.75 0.35 4.35
CA ASP A 22 -17.09 -0.20 4.29
C ASP A 22 -17.04 -1.70 3.96
N LYS A 23 -17.86 -2.49 4.64
CA LYS A 23 -17.80 -3.96 4.58
C LYS A 23 -18.24 -4.52 3.23
N ASP A 24 -19.19 -3.87 2.58
CA ASP A 24 -19.78 -4.37 1.35
C ASP A 24 -18.99 -3.93 0.12
N THR A 25 -18.53 -2.68 0.12
CA THR A 25 -17.81 -2.09 -1.01
C THR A 25 -16.28 -2.22 -0.92
N GLY A 26 -15.75 -2.37 0.29
CA GLY A 26 -14.30 -2.33 0.55
C GLY A 26 -13.67 -0.96 0.36
N LEU A 27 -14.47 0.10 0.28
CA LEU A 27 -14.01 1.48 0.11
C LEU A 27 -13.94 2.21 1.46
N ILE A 28 -13.12 3.25 1.55
CA ILE A 28 -13.10 4.12 2.74
C ILE A 28 -14.45 4.80 2.88
N ASP A 29 -15.10 4.59 4.03
CA ASP A 29 -16.34 5.28 4.40
C ASP A 29 -16.00 6.63 5.06
N TYR A 30 -15.98 7.69 4.26
CA TYR A 30 -15.65 9.04 4.73
C TYR A 30 -16.66 9.62 5.73
N GLU A 31 -17.92 9.19 5.67
CA GLU A 31 -18.92 9.62 6.66
C GLU A 31 -18.63 9.00 8.02
N SER A 32 -18.24 7.74 8.05
CA SER A 32 -17.80 7.07 9.26
C SER A 32 -16.52 7.68 9.82
N VAL A 33 -15.55 8.02 8.98
CA VAL A 33 -14.33 8.74 9.37
C VAL A 33 -14.68 10.10 10.00
N GLU A 34 -15.60 10.85 9.40
CA GLU A 34 -16.04 12.16 9.91
C GLU A 34 -16.72 12.01 11.28
N LYS A 35 -17.64 11.06 11.43
CA LYS A 35 -18.32 10.78 12.71
C LYS A 35 -17.31 10.43 13.81
N LEU A 36 -16.32 9.58 13.50
CA LEU A 36 -15.25 9.25 14.44
C LEU A 36 -14.41 10.47 14.82
N ALA A 37 -14.07 11.31 13.86
CA ALA A 37 -13.30 12.53 14.09
C ALA A 37 -14.06 13.52 15.00
N ILE A 38 -15.36 13.75 14.74
CA ILE A 38 -16.20 14.65 15.56
C ILE A 38 -16.31 14.14 17.00
N ASN A 39 -16.52 12.84 17.18
CA ASN A 39 -16.71 12.23 18.49
C ASN A 39 -15.43 12.20 19.35
N ASN A 40 -14.27 12.04 18.70
CA ASN A 40 -13.01 11.83 19.41
C ASN A 40 -12.06 13.04 19.37
N LYS A 41 -12.34 14.04 18.51
CA LYS A 41 -11.56 15.28 18.37
C LYS A 41 -10.04 15.03 18.32
N PRO A 42 -9.56 14.22 17.36
CA PRO A 42 -8.14 13.88 17.27
C PRO A 42 -7.32 15.13 16.96
N LYS A 43 -6.07 15.17 17.41
CA LYS A 43 -5.10 16.20 17.03
C LYS A 43 -4.48 15.95 15.67
N LEU A 44 -4.48 14.68 15.21
CA LEU A 44 -3.89 14.24 13.96
C LEU A 44 -4.77 13.14 13.35
N ILE A 45 -5.09 13.27 12.08
CA ILE A 45 -5.69 12.22 11.26
C ILE A 45 -4.63 11.72 10.28
N ILE A 46 -4.45 10.40 10.19
CA ILE A 46 -3.50 9.77 9.28
C ILE A 46 -4.27 9.10 8.15
N ALA A 47 -4.01 9.53 6.91
CA ALA A 47 -4.52 8.89 5.70
C ALA A 47 -3.39 8.17 4.97
N GLY A 48 -3.73 7.14 4.23
CA GLY A 48 -2.77 6.34 3.47
C GLY A 48 -3.15 4.86 3.48
N GLY A 49 -2.39 4.04 2.76
CA GLY A 49 -2.67 2.61 2.69
C GLY A 49 -1.47 1.80 2.23
N SER A 50 -1.25 0.65 2.87
CA SER A 50 -0.23 -0.34 2.46
C SER A 50 -0.82 -1.53 1.70
N ALA A 51 -2.15 -1.66 1.73
CA ALA A 51 -2.90 -2.72 1.08
C ALA A 51 -4.23 -2.22 0.46
N TYR A 52 -4.52 -0.94 0.53
CA TYR A 52 -5.70 -0.34 -0.07
C TYR A 52 -5.45 -0.11 -1.56
N SER A 53 -6.29 -0.69 -2.41
CA SER A 53 -6.10 -0.74 -3.85
C SER A 53 -6.85 0.35 -4.64
N ARG A 54 -7.61 1.20 -3.96
CA ARG A 54 -8.41 2.25 -4.59
C ARG A 54 -7.85 3.65 -4.37
N ILE A 55 -8.35 4.61 -5.10
CA ILE A 55 -7.98 6.02 -4.92
C ILE A 55 -8.46 6.51 -3.56
N ILE A 56 -7.58 7.24 -2.86
CA ILE A 56 -7.90 7.94 -1.61
C ILE A 56 -8.22 9.39 -1.95
N ASP A 57 -9.38 9.87 -1.48
CA ASP A 57 -9.78 11.27 -1.62
C ASP A 57 -9.17 12.11 -0.48
N PHE A 58 -8.02 12.69 -0.74
CA PHE A 58 -7.32 13.53 0.23
C PHE A 58 -8.04 14.85 0.54
N LYS A 59 -8.87 15.33 -0.40
CA LYS A 59 -9.69 16.52 -0.18
C LYS A 59 -10.74 16.27 0.90
N LYS A 60 -11.42 15.12 0.86
CA LYS A 60 -12.38 14.75 1.91
C LYS A 60 -11.70 14.61 3.27
N PHE A 61 -10.50 14.01 3.34
CA PHE A 61 -9.74 13.98 4.59
C PHE A 61 -9.39 15.38 5.10
N ARG A 62 -9.02 16.31 4.21
CA ARG A 62 -8.75 17.70 4.59
C ARG A 62 -9.99 18.37 5.17
N GLU A 63 -11.13 18.24 4.50
CA GLU A 63 -12.41 18.78 4.95
C GLU A 63 -12.82 18.27 6.34
N ILE A 64 -12.60 16.95 6.60
CA ILE A 64 -12.83 16.36 7.92
C ILE A 64 -11.87 16.95 8.97
N CYS A 65 -10.58 17.06 8.65
CA CYS A 65 -9.59 17.65 9.55
C CYS A 65 -9.93 19.10 9.92
N ASP A 66 -10.37 19.90 8.94
CA ASP A 66 -10.74 21.30 9.15
C ASP A 66 -11.94 21.44 10.10
N LYS A 67 -12.93 20.53 9.99
CA LYS A 67 -14.10 20.52 10.89
C LYS A 67 -13.75 20.31 12.36
N VAL A 68 -12.68 19.54 12.64
CA VAL A 68 -12.32 19.18 14.02
C VAL A 68 -11.03 19.87 14.50
N GLY A 69 -10.38 20.66 13.65
CA GLY A 69 -9.13 21.35 13.97
C GLY A 69 -7.92 20.40 14.06
N ALA A 70 -7.92 19.31 13.31
CA ALA A 70 -6.85 18.32 13.30
C ALA A 70 -5.82 18.59 12.19
N TYR A 71 -4.57 18.16 12.41
CA TYR A 71 -3.60 18.04 11.33
C TYR A 71 -3.90 16.82 10.47
N LEU A 72 -3.61 16.92 9.17
CA LEU A 72 -3.66 15.80 8.23
C LEU A 72 -2.25 15.34 7.90
N LEU A 73 -1.92 14.10 8.26
CA LEU A 73 -0.74 13.40 7.78
C LEU A 73 -1.15 12.39 6.70
N VAL A 74 -0.49 12.46 5.54
CA VAL A 74 -0.65 11.43 4.52
C VAL A 74 0.63 10.62 4.41
N ASP A 75 0.53 9.33 4.72
CA ASP A 75 1.62 8.38 4.44
C ASP A 75 1.42 7.78 3.04
N MET A 76 2.17 8.29 2.08
CA MET A 76 2.15 7.84 0.70
C MET A 76 3.23 6.79 0.38
N ALA A 77 3.84 6.18 1.39
CA ALA A 77 4.98 5.29 1.21
C ALA A 77 4.76 4.22 0.13
N HIS A 78 3.57 3.65 0.03
CA HIS A 78 3.27 2.62 -0.97
C HIS A 78 3.06 3.18 -2.38
N PHE A 79 2.46 4.35 -2.50
CA PHE A 79 2.06 4.92 -3.79
C PHE A 79 2.82 6.20 -4.20
N SER A 80 3.88 6.56 -3.46
CA SER A 80 4.66 7.78 -3.75
C SER A 80 5.24 7.82 -5.17
N GLY A 81 5.65 6.68 -5.72
CA GLY A 81 6.08 6.60 -7.10
C GLY A 81 4.96 6.91 -8.09
N LEU A 82 3.73 6.46 -7.81
CA LEU A 82 2.57 6.79 -8.65
C LEU A 82 2.23 8.29 -8.59
N VAL A 83 2.37 8.90 -7.41
CA VAL A 83 2.21 10.35 -7.23
C VAL A 83 3.28 11.11 -8.02
N ALA A 84 4.56 10.73 -7.89
CA ALA A 84 5.66 11.35 -8.60
C ALA A 84 5.52 11.26 -10.13
N GLY A 85 5.06 10.11 -10.64
CA GLY A 85 4.79 9.92 -12.06
C GLY A 85 3.44 10.48 -12.56
N GLY A 86 2.68 11.17 -11.68
CA GLY A 86 1.39 11.78 -12.05
C GLY A 86 0.25 10.80 -12.30
N ALA A 87 0.40 9.55 -11.85
CA ALA A 87 -0.59 8.48 -12.04
C ALA A 87 -1.52 8.27 -10.82
N TYR A 88 -1.36 9.04 -9.74
CA TYR A 88 -2.18 9.00 -8.54
C TYR A 88 -2.35 10.41 -7.96
N PRO A 89 -3.46 10.72 -7.28
CA PRO A 89 -3.70 12.04 -6.69
C PRO A 89 -2.57 12.48 -5.76
N ASN A 90 -2.15 13.75 -5.88
CA ASN A 90 -1.07 14.31 -5.09
C ASN A 90 -1.60 14.83 -3.73
N PRO A 91 -1.17 14.24 -2.59
CA PRO A 91 -1.64 14.65 -1.27
C PRO A 91 -1.04 15.98 -0.77
N THR A 92 0.07 16.45 -1.35
CA THR A 92 0.80 17.64 -0.84
C THR A 92 -0.03 18.92 -0.87
N LYS A 93 -1.11 18.95 -1.66
CA LYS A 93 -2.05 20.08 -1.74
C LYS A 93 -3.01 20.15 -0.56
N TYR A 94 -3.18 19.04 0.16
CA TYR A 94 -4.22 18.90 1.19
C TYR A 94 -3.64 18.61 2.57
N ALA A 95 -2.50 17.89 2.62
CA ALA A 95 -1.90 17.46 3.86
C ALA A 95 -1.00 18.53 4.49
N ASP A 96 -1.02 18.61 5.82
CA ASP A 96 -0.06 19.44 6.59
C ASP A 96 1.33 18.80 6.54
N VAL A 97 1.38 17.47 6.53
CA VAL A 97 2.61 16.69 6.40
C VAL A 97 2.38 15.44 5.56
N VAL A 98 3.35 15.13 4.70
CA VAL A 98 3.36 13.92 3.90
C VAL A 98 4.61 13.13 4.24
N THR A 99 4.44 11.84 4.54
CA THR A 99 5.56 10.92 4.77
C THR A 99 5.64 9.90 3.63
N SER A 100 6.84 9.46 3.33
CA SER A 100 7.06 8.38 2.38
C SER A 100 8.32 7.61 2.68
N THR A 101 8.36 6.37 2.18
CA THR A 101 9.59 5.63 1.93
C THR A 101 10.06 5.90 0.50
N THR A 102 11.36 5.75 0.26
CA THR A 102 11.95 5.92 -1.09
C THR A 102 12.14 4.60 -1.85
N HIS A 103 12.02 3.45 -1.19
CA HIS A 103 12.39 2.12 -1.71
C HIS A 103 11.25 1.24 -2.20
N LYS A 104 10.05 1.80 -2.43
CA LYS A 104 8.89 1.05 -2.96
C LYS A 104 8.67 1.43 -4.44
N VAL A 105 7.46 1.82 -4.83
CA VAL A 105 7.16 2.19 -6.24
C VAL A 105 8.05 3.31 -6.77
N LEU A 106 8.58 4.14 -5.88
CA LEU A 106 9.54 5.21 -6.24
C LEU A 106 10.91 4.69 -6.71
N ARG A 107 11.24 3.42 -6.47
CA ARG A 107 12.47 2.70 -6.91
C ARG A 107 13.79 3.26 -6.35
N GLY A 108 13.76 3.95 -5.23
CA GLY A 108 14.96 4.52 -4.60
C GLY A 108 15.62 3.62 -3.55
N PRO A 109 16.60 4.13 -2.84
CA PRO A 109 17.27 3.42 -1.74
C PRO A 109 16.35 3.30 -0.53
N ARG A 110 16.68 2.39 0.40
CA ARG A 110 15.99 2.31 1.69
C ARG A 110 16.18 3.58 2.47
N GLY A 111 15.06 4.23 2.78
CA GLY A 111 15.04 5.47 3.52
C GLY A 111 13.62 6.05 3.57
N GLY A 112 13.48 7.14 4.27
CA GLY A 112 12.23 7.90 4.37
C GLY A 112 12.43 9.37 4.01
N ILE A 113 11.32 10.04 3.73
CA ILE A 113 11.23 11.49 3.56
C ILE A 113 10.02 12.01 4.30
N ILE A 114 10.11 13.25 4.76
CA ILE A 114 9.02 14.04 5.33
C ILE A 114 8.91 15.32 4.52
N LEU A 115 7.71 15.61 4.04
CA LEU A 115 7.43 16.79 3.21
C LEU A 115 6.35 17.63 3.89
N THR A 116 6.52 18.94 3.85
CA THR A 116 5.51 19.91 4.29
C THR A 116 5.69 21.22 3.54
N ASN A 117 4.60 21.97 3.36
CA ASN A 117 4.62 23.34 2.85
C ASN A 117 4.70 24.39 3.97
N SER A 118 4.73 23.98 5.25
CA SER A 118 4.78 24.86 6.41
C SER A 118 6.21 25.07 6.89
N GLU A 119 6.70 26.30 6.87
CA GLU A 119 8.02 26.67 7.42
C GLU A 119 8.16 26.38 8.93
N ASP A 120 7.07 26.53 9.69
CA ASP A 120 7.08 26.23 11.12
C ASP A 120 7.14 24.74 11.40
N LEU A 121 6.43 23.93 10.61
CA LEU A 121 6.47 22.48 10.76
C LEU A 121 7.83 21.92 10.36
N ILE A 122 8.44 22.42 9.28
CA ILE A 122 9.76 21.91 8.85
C ILE A 122 10.84 22.17 9.91
N LYS A 123 10.82 23.30 10.60
CA LYS A 123 11.75 23.57 11.72
C LYS A 123 11.56 22.55 12.85
N LYS A 124 10.32 22.26 13.21
CA LYS A 124 9.99 21.27 14.25
C LYS A 124 10.41 19.87 13.84
N PHE A 125 10.16 19.46 12.58
CA PHE A 125 10.54 18.14 12.07
C PHE A 125 12.06 17.99 12.03
N ASN A 126 12.80 18.99 11.55
CA ASN A 126 14.26 18.94 11.53
C ASN A 126 14.83 18.78 12.95
N SER A 127 14.32 19.54 13.93
CA SER A 127 14.74 19.41 15.33
C SER A 127 14.37 18.07 15.95
N ALA A 128 13.19 17.52 15.62
CA ALA A 128 12.75 16.21 16.11
C ALA A 128 13.58 15.06 15.50
N ILE A 129 14.01 15.20 14.25
CA ILE A 129 14.89 14.22 13.60
C ILE A 129 16.29 14.34 14.19
N PHE A 130 16.89 15.50 14.14
CA PHE A 130 18.24 15.74 14.67
C PHE A 130 18.26 17.03 15.53
N PRO A 131 18.71 16.93 16.78
CA PRO A 131 19.26 15.75 17.46
C PRO A 131 18.21 14.89 18.19
N GLY A 132 16.91 15.09 17.94
CA GLY A 132 15.85 14.47 18.77
C GLY A 132 15.84 12.94 18.71
N LEU A 133 15.86 12.34 17.53
CA LEU A 133 15.71 10.88 17.36
C LEU A 133 16.86 10.23 16.61
N GLN A 134 17.58 10.97 15.77
CA GLN A 134 18.64 10.45 14.89
C GLN A 134 19.96 11.22 15.10
N GLY A 135 21.04 10.66 14.53
CA GLY A 135 22.35 11.28 14.50
C GLY A 135 22.82 11.53 13.06
N GLY A 136 24.11 11.29 12.79
CA GLY A 136 24.71 11.51 11.48
C GLY A 136 24.06 10.67 10.39
N PRO A 137 23.69 11.30 9.24
CA PRO A 137 23.00 10.60 8.17
C PRO A 137 23.94 9.74 7.31
N LEU A 138 23.38 8.72 6.66
CA LEU A 138 24.07 7.89 5.68
C LEU A 138 24.18 8.64 4.34
N MET A 139 25.35 9.23 4.06
CA MET A 139 25.54 10.09 2.88
C MET A 139 25.35 9.35 1.56
N HIS A 140 25.74 8.05 1.47
CA HIS A 140 25.49 7.23 0.29
C HIS A 140 23.98 7.03 0.02
N VAL A 141 23.15 6.96 1.06
CA VAL A 141 21.69 6.91 0.91
C VAL A 141 21.13 8.25 0.42
N ILE A 142 21.68 9.38 0.91
CA ILE A 142 21.27 10.71 0.44
C ILE A 142 21.62 10.88 -1.03
N ALA A 143 22.85 10.51 -1.44
CA ALA A 143 23.26 10.54 -2.84
C ALA A 143 22.35 9.65 -3.73
N ALA A 144 22.06 8.44 -3.27
CA ALA A 144 21.15 7.54 -3.99
C ALA A 144 19.69 8.08 -4.08
N LYS A 145 19.21 8.81 -3.05
CA LYS A 145 17.92 9.50 -3.13
C LYS A 145 17.94 10.61 -4.19
N ALA A 146 19.04 11.37 -4.31
CA ALA A 146 19.16 12.41 -5.33
C ALA A 146 19.05 11.81 -6.75
N VAL A 147 19.73 10.69 -7.01
CA VAL A 147 19.61 9.96 -8.27
C VAL A 147 18.18 9.49 -8.52
N CYS A 148 17.57 8.85 -7.52
CA CYS A 148 16.19 8.37 -7.59
C CYS A 148 15.20 9.51 -7.92
N PHE A 149 15.34 10.66 -7.30
CA PHE A 149 14.45 11.80 -7.56
C PHE A 149 14.69 12.41 -8.93
N ASN A 150 15.92 12.43 -9.41
CA ASN A 150 16.24 12.86 -10.77
C ASN A 150 15.58 11.92 -11.80
N GLU A 151 15.72 10.59 -11.64
CA GLU A 151 15.03 9.61 -12.50
C GLU A 151 13.50 9.77 -12.48
N ALA A 152 12.94 10.12 -11.30
CA ALA A 152 11.48 10.30 -11.16
C ALA A 152 10.95 11.56 -11.89
N LEU A 153 11.80 12.49 -12.32
CA LEU A 153 11.45 13.65 -13.14
C LEU A 153 11.31 13.30 -14.63
N ASP A 154 11.91 12.20 -15.08
CA ASP A 154 11.92 11.81 -16.49
C ASP A 154 10.55 11.33 -16.97
N ASP A 155 10.29 11.53 -18.28
CA ASP A 155 9.05 11.06 -18.91
C ASP A 155 8.95 9.53 -18.90
N GLU A 156 10.07 8.82 -18.96
CA GLU A 156 10.12 7.37 -18.80
C GLU A 156 9.53 6.89 -17.46
N PHE A 157 9.74 7.64 -16.40
CA PHE A 157 9.14 7.32 -15.10
C PHE A 157 7.62 7.49 -15.10
N LYS A 158 7.11 8.50 -15.84
CA LYS A 158 5.66 8.68 -16.04
C LYS A 158 5.05 7.52 -16.84
N ILE A 159 5.76 7.03 -17.85
CA ILE A 159 5.35 5.84 -18.63
C ILE A 159 5.37 4.59 -17.74
N TYR A 160 6.42 4.42 -16.96
CA TYR A 160 6.53 3.32 -16.00
C TYR A 160 5.34 3.27 -15.02
N THR A 161 4.99 4.38 -14.40
CA THR A 161 3.90 4.42 -13.41
C THR A 161 2.53 4.10 -14.02
N LYS A 162 2.26 4.58 -15.23
CA LYS A 162 1.05 4.21 -15.99
C LYS A 162 1.02 2.71 -16.32
N ASN A 163 2.15 2.14 -16.74
CA ASN A 163 2.26 0.71 -17.02
C ASN A 163 2.09 -0.13 -15.74
N VAL A 164 2.59 0.33 -14.60
CA VAL A 164 2.39 -0.34 -13.30
C VAL A 164 0.89 -0.49 -12.99
N ILE A 165 0.11 0.57 -13.13
CA ILE A 165 -1.34 0.53 -12.90
C ILE A 165 -2.04 -0.35 -13.93
N LYS A 166 -1.74 -0.17 -15.22
CA LYS A 166 -2.31 -0.97 -16.32
C LYS A 166 -2.06 -2.47 -16.09
N ASN A 167 -0.84 -2.84 -15.74
CA ASN A 167 -0.49 -4.22 -15.45
C ASN A 167 -1.22 -4.78 -14.22
N ALA A 168 -1.42 -3.95 -13.18
CA ALA A 168 -2.21 -4.34 -12.01
C ALA A 168 -3.68 -4.57 -12.37
N GLN A 169 -4.26 -3.74 -13.20
CA GLN A 169 -5.63 -3.90 -13.69
C GLN A 169 -5.78 -5.20 -14.49
N ILE A 170 -4.88 -5.47 -15.44
CA ILE A 170 -4.88 -6.69 -16.24
C ILE A 170 -4.77 -7.94 -15.35
N LEU A 171 -3.84 -7.94 -14.39
CA LEU A 171 -3.68 -9.04 -13.44
C LEU A 171 -4.98 -9.24 -12.63
N SER A 172 -5.55 -8.16 -12.11
CA SER A 172 -6.80 -8.17 -11.34
C SER A 172 -7.98 -8.72 -12.14
N GLU A 173 -8.21 -8.18 -13.34
CA GLU A 173 -9.30 -8.60 -14.23
C GLU A 173 -9.18 -10.06 -14.61
N LYS A 174 -7.97 -10.53 -14.92
CA LYS A 174 -7.74 -11.93 -15.28
C LYS A 174 -7.95 -12.86 -14.08
N LEU A 175 -7.52 -12.48 -12.88
CA LEU A 175 -7.81 -13.25 -11.67
C LEU A 175 -9.32 -13.31 -11.39
N ILE A 176 -10.06 -12.21 -11.57
CA ILE A 176 -11.52 -12.20 -11.44
C ILE A 176 -12.16 -13.17 -12.45
N LYS A 177 -11.73 -13.14 -13.72
CA LYS A 177 -12.20 -14.08 -14.74
C LYS A 177 -11.89 -15.54 -14.39
N ASN A 178 -10.81 -15.79 -13.66
CA ASN A 178 -10.41 -17.12 -13.21
C ASN A 178 -11.15 -17.56 -11.90
N GLY A 179 -12.06 -16.73 -11.38
CA GLY A 179 -12.92 -17.02 -10.23
C GLY A 179 -12.41 -16.48 -8.89
N PHE A 180 -11.37 -15.62 -8.87
CA PHE A 180 -10.92 -15.01 -7.63
C PHE A 180 -11.75 -13.78 -7.27
N LYS A 181 -11.91 -13.56 -5.98
CA LYS A 181 -12.46 -12.34 -5.43
C LYS A 181 -11.33 -11.36 -5.11
N ILE A 182 -11.31 -10.23 -5.81
CA ILE A 182 -10.43 -9.12 -5.49
C ILE A 182 -11.15 -8.17 -4.55
N PHE A 183 -10.55 -7.90 -3.38
CA PHE A 183 -11.14 -7.00 -2.41
C PHE A 183 -11.33 -5.61 -3.03
N SER A 184 -12.46 -4.95 -2.75
CA SER A 184 -12.92 -3.72 -3.41
C SER A 184 -13.21 -3.84 -4.93
N GLY A 185 -13.31 -5.05 -5.48
CA GLY A 185 -13.71 -5.30 -6.86
C GLY A 185 -12.66 -4.96 -7.92
N GLY A 186 -11.40 -4.70 -7.54
CA GLY A 186 -10.33 -4.40 -8.49
C GLY A 186 -9.24 -3.47 -7.94
N THR A 187 -8.50 -2.79 -8.82
CA THR A 187 -7.43 -1.88 -8.41
C THR A 187 -7.30 -0.65 -9.28
N ASP A 188 -7.02 0.49 -8.65
CA ASP A 188 -6.63 1.77 -9.26
C ASP A 188 -5.15 2.08 -9.01
N THR A 189 -4.42 1.14 -8.39
CA THR A 189 -3.03 1.33 -7.94
C THR A 189 -2.10 0.24 -8.47
N HIS A 190 -0.96 0.07 -7.83
CA HIS A 190 0.06 -0.91 -8.16
C HIS A 190 -0.15 -2.28 -7.50
N LEU A 191 -1.16 -2.43 -6.66
CA LEU A 191 -1.39 -3.64 -5.85
C LEU A 191 -2.86 -4.01 -5.79
N MET A 192 -3.13 -5.22 -5.34
CA MET A 192 -4.46 -5.73 -5.02
C MET A 192 -4.42 -6.72 -3.86
N LEU A 193 -5.54 -6.85 -3.16
CA LEU A 193 -5.79 -7.92 -2.20
C LEU A 193 -6.66 -8.99 -2.83
N VAL A 194 -6.21 -10.22 -2.77
CA VAL A 194 -6.93 -11.41 -3.25
C VAL A 194 -7.49 -12.15 -2.05
N ASP A 195 -8.80 -12.33 -2.02
CA ASP A 195 -9.51 -13.13 -1.01
C ASP A 195 -9.46 -14.60 -1.41
N LEU A 196 -8.97 -15.45 -0.52
CA LEU A 196 -8.78 -16.88 -0.78
C LEU A 196 -9.82 -17.76 -0.07
N ARG A 197 -10.79 -17.17 0.64
CA ARG A 197 -11.78 -17.94 1.43
C ARG A 197 -12.60 -18.88 0.57
N ASP A 198 -12.98 -18.46 -0.65
CA ASP A 198 -13.77 -19.29 -1.57
C ASP A 198 -13.01 -20.53 -2.07
N PHE A 199 -11.67 -20.55 -1.92
CA PHE A 199 -10.82 -21.69 -2.23
C PHE A 199 -10.50 -22.54 -1.00
N ASN A 200 -10.95 -22.19 0.20
CA ASN A 200 -10.56 -22.80 1.48
C ASN A 200 -9.03 -22.86 1.69
N VAL A 201 -8.31 -21.86 1.19
CA VAL A 201 -6.85 -21.74 1.28
C VAL A 201 -6.49 -20.58 2.20
N THR A 202 -5.55 -20.79 3.12
CA THR A 202 -5.05 -19.70 3.96
C THR A 202 -4.02 -18.86 3.21
N GLY A 203 -3.89 -17.58 3.60
CA GLY A 203 -2.84 -16.71 3.05
C GLY A 203 -1.44 -17.28 3.28
N LYS A 204 -1.21 -17.92 4.44
CA LYS A 204 0.07 -18.59 4.79
C LYS A 204 0.41 -19.72 3.83
N ASP A 205 -0.55 -20.60 3.54
CA ASP A 205 -0.30 -21.73 2.65
C ASP A 205 -0.14 -21.27 1.20
N ALA A 206 -0.95 -20.29 0.77
CA ALA A 206 -0.83 -19.68 -0.54
C ALA A 206 0.54 -19.00 -0.75
N GLU A 207 1.00 -18.18 0.23
CA GLU A 207 2.34 -17.56 0.18
C GLU A 207 3.43 -18.62 0.03
N ALA A 208 3.39 -19.68 0.85
CA ALA A 208 4.40 -20.72 0.83
C ALA A 208 4.42 -21.49 -0.52
N SER A 209 3.24 -21.86 -1.05
CA SER A 209 3.11 -22.57 -2.31
C SER A 209 3.54 -21.73 -3.50
N LEU A 210 3.10 -20.47 -3.57
CA LEU A 210 3.49 -19.54 -4.64
C LEU A 210 5.00 -19.24 -4.62
N VAL A 211 5.61 -19.10 -3.43
CA VAL A 211 7.07 -18.91 -3.32
C VAL A 211 7.82 -20.13 -3.86
N ARG A 212 7.38 -21.37 -3.59
CA ARG A 212 7.99 -22.58 -4.17
C ARG A 212 7.83 -22.62 -5.69
N ALA A 213 6.72 -22.09 -6.20
CA ALA A 213 6.50 -21.90 -7.65
C ALA A 213 7.24 -20.68 -8.24
N ASN A 214 8.16 -20.04 -7.50
CA ASN A 214 8.89 -18.83 -7.88
C ASN A 214 8.00 -17.60 -8.14
N ILE A 215 6.82 -17.55 -7.55
CA ILE A 215 5.90 -16.40 -7.59
C ILE A 215 5.91 -15.73 -6.20
N THR A 216 6.69 -14.67 -6.05
CA THR A 216 6.80 -13.95 -4.78
C THR A 216 5.57 -13.11 -4.49
N CYS A 217 4.92 -13.37 -3.37
CA CYS A 217 3.85 -12.54 -2.80
C CYS A 217 3.98 -12.48 -1.28
N ASN A 218 3.04 -11.84 -0.60
CA ASN A 218 2.94 -11.95 0.85
C ASN A 218 1.51 -12.29 1.27
N LYS A 219 1.38 -13.13 2.30
CA LYS A 219 0.11 -13.27 3.01
C LYS A 219 -0.33 -11.92 3.57
N ASN A 220 -1.61 -11.64 3.51
CA ASN A 220 -2.17 -10.38 3.98
C ASN A 220 -3.57 -10.61 4.55
N GLY A 221 -3.84 -10.05 5.73
CA GLY A 221 -5.20 -9.98 6.22
C GLY A 221 -6.07 -9.18 5.25
N ILE A 222 -7.26 -9.68 5.00
CA ILE A 222 -8.30 -8.93 4.30
C ILE A 222 -9.10 -8.12 5.34
N PRO A 223 -9.73 -7.00 4.99
CA PRO A 223 -10.61 -6.32 5.92
C PRO A 223 -11.66 -7.28 6.50
N PHE A 224 -11.90 -7.15 7.81
CA PHE A 224 -12.77 -8.06 8.58
C PHE A 224 -12.35 -9.54 8.54
N ASP A 225 -11.04 -9.79 8.43
CA ASP A 225 -10.48 -11.14 8.45
C ASP A 225 -10.73 -11.81 9.82
N THR A 226 -11.19 -13.05 9.78
CA THR A 226 -11.40 -13.87 10.99
C THR A 226 -10.17 -14.68 11.38
N GLN A 227 -9.17 -14.75 10.50
CA GLN A 227 -7.92 -15.44 10.77
C GLN A 227 -6.93 -14.55 11.53
N SER A 228 -6.03 -15.19 12.26
CA SER A 228 -4.95 -14.44 12.92
C SER A 228 -4.01 -13.78 11.91
N PRO A 229 -3.30 -12.70 12.27
CA PRO A 229 -2.33 -12.05 11.38
C PRO A 229 -1.18 -12.96 10.90
N MET A 230 -0.94 -14.06 11.59
CA MET A 230 0.09 -15.05 11.20
C MET A 230 -0.40 -16.04 10.15
N ILE A 231 -1.72 -16.16 9.95
CA ILE A 231 -2.36 -17.08 8.99
C ILE A 231 -2.93 -16.31 7.82
N THR A 232 -3.84 -15.37 8.08
CA THR A 232 -4.58 -14.53 7.12
C THR A 232 -5.47 -15.32 6.15
N SER A 233 -6.45 -14.63 5.55
CA SER A 233 -7.35 -15.20 4.54
C SER A 233 -7.04 -14.73 3.12
N GLY A 234 -5.99 -13.95 2.92
CA GLY A 234 -5.65 -13.41 1.61
C GLY A 234 -4.17 -13.29 1.34
N ILE A 235 -3.87 -12.89 0.12
CA ILE A 235 -2.54 -12.52 -0.34
C ILE A 235 -2.58 -11.12 -0.97
N ARG A 236 -1.44 -10.41 -0.91
CA ARG A 236 -1.25 -9.16 -1.61
C ARG A 236 -0.32 -9.37 -2.81
N LEU A 237 -0.78 -8.94 -3.97
CA LEU A 237 -0.03 -8.95 -5.23
C LEU A 237 0.27 -7.51 -5.65
N GLY A 238 1.38 -7.32 -6.36
CA GLY A 238 1.77 -6.02 -6.89
C GLY A 238 2.64 -6.14 -8.13
N THR A 239 2.65 -5.10 -8.95
CA THR A 239 3.24 -5.13 -10.29
C THR A 239 4.52 -4.31 -10.50
N PRO A 240 4.99 -3.45 -9.57
CA PRO A 240 6.12 -2.55 -9.83
C PRO A 240 7.42 -3.26 -10.23
N ALA A 241 7.83 -4.30 -9.50
CA ALA A 241 9.09 -4.99 -9.74
C ALA A 241 9.13 -5.69 -11.12
N CYS A 242 8.04 -6.39 -11.47
CA CYS A 242 7.95 -7.05 -12.77
C CYS A 242 7.81 -6.05 -13.91
N THR A 243 7.09 -4.94 -13.73
CA THR A 243 7.02 -3.86 -14.72
C THR A 243 8.40 -3.24 -14.95
N THR A 244 9.20 -3.00 -13.90
CA THR A 244 10.60 -2.54 -14.03
C THR A 244 11.47 -3.53 -14.83
N ARG A 245 11.18 -4.85 -14.72
CA ARG A 245 11.87 -5.91 -15.46
C ARG A 245 11.39 -6.07 -16.91
N GLY A 246 10.47 -5.22 -17.36
CA GLY A 246 9.95 -5.23 -18.74
C GLY A 246 8.72 -6.10 -18.95
N PHE A 247 8.09 -6.63 -17.90
CA PHE A 247 6.85 -7.40 -18.04
C PHE A 247 5.71 -6.49 -18.48
N SER A 248 4.93 -6.99 -19.41
CA SER A 248 3.80 -6.30 -20.05
C SER A 248 2.49 -7.07 -19.86
N SER A 249 1.46 -6.68 -20.57
CA SER A 249 0.12 -7.26 -20.46
C SER A 249 0.09 -8.78 -20.67
N GLY A 250 0.92 -9.31 -21.57
CA GLY A 250 1.00 -10.75 -21.85
C GLY A 250 1.51 -11.54 -20.65
N GLU A 251 2.62 -11.09 -20.07
CA GLU A 251 3.22 -11.73 -18.91
C GLU A 251 2.30 -11.67 -17.69
N PHE A 252 1.62 -10.53 -17.44
CA PHE A 252 0.68 -10.44 -16.31
C PHE A 252 -0.57 -11.30 -16.51
N THR A 253 -1.02 -11.52 -17.73
CA THR A 253 -2.06 -12.50 -18.03
C THR A 253 -1.60 -13.93 -17.71
N LEU A 254 -0.40 -14.28 -18.14
CA LEU A 254 0.21 -15.60 -17.82
C LEU A 254 0.42 -15.77 -16.31
N ILE A 255 0.91 -14.77 -15.61
CA ILE A 255 1.08 -14.79 -14.15
C ILE A 255 -0.26 -15.08 -13.45
N ALA A 256 -1.35 -14.46 -13.89
CA ALA A 256 -2.68 -14.74 -13.33
C ALA A 256 -3.09 -16.22 -13.52
N ASP A 257 -2.81 -16.79 -14.69
CA ASP A 257 -3.11 -18.19 -14.97
C ASP A 257 -2.23 -19.15 -14.12
N LEU A 258 -0.94 -18.82 -13.95
CA LEU A 258 -0.04 -19.58 -13.08
C LEU A 258 -0.46 -19.51 -11.61
N ILE A 259 -0.78 -18.32 -11.10
CA ILE A 259 -1.33 -18.16 -9.73
C ILE A 259 -2.60 -19.00 -9.58
N THR A 260 -3.48 -18.96 -10.57
CA THR A 260 -4.73 -19.73 -10.54
C THR A 260 -4.45 -21.22 -10.45
N LYS A 261 -3.51 -21.72 -11.24
CA LYS A 261 -3.13 -23.15 -11.24
C LYS A 261 -2.60 -23.57 -9.87
N VAL A 262 -1.70 -22.79 -9.28
CA VAL A 262 -1.12 -23.08 -7.96
C VAL A 262 -2.19 -23.07 -6.86
N ILE A 263 -3.05 -22.04 -6.82
CA ILE A 263 -4.07 -21.91 -5.76
C ILE A 263 -5.15 -22.99 -5.89
N LYS A 264 -5.61 -23.30 -7.10
CA LYS A 264 -6.58 -24.39 -7.30
C LYS A 264 -5.99 -25.76 -6.92
N GLY A 265 -4.73 -26.01 -7.32
CA GLY A 265 -4.03 -27.23 -6.90
C GLY A 265 -3.85 -27.33 -5.39
N LEU A 266 -3.58 -26.18 -4.72
CA LEU A 266 -3.48 -26.14 -3.26
C LEU A 266 -4.85 -26.41 -2.59
N SER A 267 -5.93 -25.89 -3.15
CA SER A 267 -7.31 -26.16 -2.70
C SER A 267 -7.69 -27.65 -2.81
N GLU A 268 -7.23 -28.32 -3.85
CA GLU A 268 -7.52 -29.75 -4.11
C GLU A 268 -6.61 -30.69 -3.35
N ASN A 269 -5.32 -30.38 -3.25
CA ASN A 269 -4.27 -31.29 -2.75
C ASN A 269 -3.74 -30.91 -1.35
N GLY A 270 -4.21 -29.80 -0.79
CA GLY A 270 -3.66 -29.24 0.46
C GLY A 270 -2.18 -28.88 0.31
N SER A 271 -1.42 -29.02 1.38
CA SER A 271 0.02 -28.70 1.41
C SER A 271 0.89 -29.59 0.50
N ASN A 272 0.35 -30.68 -0.04
CA ASN A 272 1.04 -31.59 -0.96
C ASN A 272 0.83 -31.21 -2.43
N ASN A 273 1.18 -29.97 -2.76
CA ASN A 273 0.95 -29.37 -4.09
C ASN A 273 2.18 -29.45 -5.04
N SER A 274 3.23 -30.15 -4.64
CA SER A 274 4.54 -30.14 -5.31
C SER A 274 4.53 -30.54 -6.80
N LYS A 275 3.52 -31.28 -7.25
CA LYS A 275 3.38 -31.66 -8.68
C LYS A 275 2.91 -30.47 -9.56
N ILE A 276 2.33 -29.43 -8.95
CA ILE A 276 1.80 -28.26 -9.64
C ILE A 276 2.77 -27.09 -9.53
N GLU A 277 3.46 -27.01 -8.42
CA GLU A 277 4.51 -26.03 -8.14
C GLU A 277 5.75 -26.24 -9.00
#